data_da2fafd27ce52a816771e4576f548a4f
#
_entry.id   da2fafd27ce52a816771e4576f548a4f
#
_cell.length_a   1.000
_cell.length_b   1.000
_cell.length_c   1.000
_cell.angle_alpha   90.00
_cell.angle_beta   90.00
_cell.angle_gamma   90.00
#
_symmetry.space_group_name_H-M   'P 1'
#
loop_
_entity.id
_entity.type
_entity.pdbx_description
1 polymer ?
#
loop_
_entity_poly.entity_id
_entity_poly.type
_entity_poly.pdbx_seq_one_letter_code
_entity_poly.pdbx_strand_id
1 'polypeptide(L)'
;MARQNESHPGKSISWRLFQLLLLATVILVRTSTDAQEQSPQDPNAVRVLALETLWNQAEVDKDTSALDHLLADDFIYVDIDGSLKNKPEFLGNVKKPPEHIGSIGTESSITRVYPETVIVSGTYHEKGTLNGKGYYRRGRFTDTWVRKGTSWMCVASQSTLIQH
;
A
#
# COMPACT_ATOMS: atom_id res chain seq x y z
N MET A 1 -74.22 64.66 12.56
CA MET A 1 -73.93 63.23 12.23
C MET A 1 -72.44 63.09 12.01
N ALA A 2 -71.73 62.75 13.05
CA ALA A 2 -70.23 62.54 12.98
C ALA A 2 -69.99 61.08 13.19
N ARG A 3 -69.29 60.46 12.23
CA ARG A 3 -68.73 59.10 12.38
C ARG A 3 -67.26 59.18 12.85
N GLN A 4 -67.08 58.67 14.02
CA GLN A 4 -65.68 58.44 14.54
C GLN A 4 -65.08 57.32 13.77
N ASN A 5 -63.83 57.53 13.39
CA ASN A 5 -63.00 56.54 12.76
C ASN A 5 -61.92 56.09 13.77
N GLU A 6 -62.04 54.89 14.32
CA GLU A 6 -61.10 54.33 15.26
C GLU A 6 -59.94 53.71 14.48
N SER A 7 -58.77 54.22 14.70
CA SER A 7 -57.52 53.69 14.18
C SER A 7 -56.93 52.63 15.11
N HIS A 8 -56.86 51.40 14.66
CA HIS A 8 -56.05 50.34 15.35
C HIS A 8 -54.57 50.51 15.14
N PRO A 9 -53.73 50.45 16.18
CA PRO A 9 -52.31 50.45 16.02
C PRO A 9 -51.82 49.04 15.64
N GLY A 10 -51.41 48.87 14.40
CA GLY A 10 -50.71 47.68 13.92
C GLY A 10 -49.33 47.55 14.59
N LYS A 11 -49.14 46.48 15.35
CA LYS A 11 -47.82 46.10 15.91
C LYS A 11 -46.89 45.70 14.78
N SER A 12 -45.99 46.55 14.35
CA SER A 12 -44.87 46.21 13.48
C SER A 12 -43.86 45.39 14.28
N ILE A 13 -43.91 44.07 14.15
CA ILE A 13 -42.83 43.20 14.59
C ILE A 13 -41.63 43.54 13.73
N SER A 14 -40.58 44.10 14.36
CA SER A 14 -39.44 44.61 13.64
C SER A 14 -38.66 43.49 12.93
N TRP A 15 -38.56 43.61 11.62
CA TRP A 15 -37.82 42.73 10.72
C TRP A 15 -36.35 42.51 11.17
N ARG A 16 -35.86 43.36 12.03
CA ARG A 16 -34.50 43.25 12.60
C ARG A 16 -34.32 42.05 13.52
N LEU A 17 -35.35 41.57 14.18
CA LEU A 17 -35.30 40.36 15.01
C LEU A 17 -35.28 39.07 14.17
N PHE A 18 -35.85 39.10 12.97
CA PHE A 18 -35.86 37.94 12.07
C PHE A 18 -34.50 37.76 11.38
N GLN A 19 -33.78 38.85 11.11
CA GLN A 19 -32.45 38.78 10.53
C GLN A 19 -31.38 38.30 11.52
N LEU A 20 -31.51 38.54 12.81
CA LEU A 20 -30.58 38.07 13.84
C LEU A 20 -30.76 36.58 14.14
N LEU A 21 -31.94 35.99 13.91
CA LEU A 21 -32.18 34.55 14.07
C LEU A 21 -31.66 33.73 12.87
N LEU A 22 -31.57 34.33 11.69
CA LEU A 22 -31.01 33.67 10.47
C LEU A 22 -29.49 33.66 10.46
N LEU A 23 -28.82 34.59 11.17
CA LEU A 23 -27.36 34.62 11.28
C LEU A 23 -26.84 33.66 12.34
N ALA A 24 -27.65 33.21 13.28
CA ALA A 24 -27.23 32.28 14.32
C ALA A 24 -27.23 30.79 13.87
N THR A 25 -27.91 30.46 12.77
CA THR A 25 -28.02 29.09 12.26
C THR A 25 -26.93 28.69 11.25
N VAL A 26 -26.10 29.65 10.78
CA VAL A 26 -25.08 29.40 9.78
C VAL A 26 -23.71 29.01 10.37
N ILE A 27 -23.50 29.16 11.69
CA ILE A 27 -22.17 28.98 12.32
C ILE A 27 -22.01 27.55 12.92
N LEU A 28 -22.91 26.61 12.69
CA LEU A 28 -22.76 25.24 13.17
C LEU A 28 -22.63 24.21 12.05
N VAL A 29 -22.09 24.59 10.89
CA VAL A 29 -21.44 23.60 10.01
C VAL A 29 -20.12 23.30 10.65
N ARG A 30 -20.12 22.34 11.57
CA ARG A 30 -18.90 21.64 11.96
C ARG A 30 -18.38 21.03 10.68
N THR A 31 -17.32 21.58 10.13
CA THR A 31 -16.44 20.85 9.23
C THR A 31 -15.89 19.70 10.07
N SER A 32 -16.60 18.57 10.07
CA SER A 32 -15.98 17.30 10.38
C SER A 32 -14.96 17.10 9.28
N THR A 33 -13.76 17.60 9.51
CA THR A 33 -12.59 17.08 8.84
C THR A 33 -12.54 15.63 9.34
N ASP A 34 -13.09 14.71 8.56
CA ASP A 34 -12.75 13.30 8.67
C ASP A 34 -11.24 13.23 8.40
N ALA A 35 -10.46 13.55 9.42
CA ALA A 35 -9.13 13.03 9.54
C ALA A 35 -9.36 11.52 9.60
N GLN A 36 -9.23 10.88 8.45
CA GLN A 36 -9.21 9.43 8.33
C GLN A 36 -8.08 8.99 9.23
N GLU A 37 -8.42 8.62 10.47
CA GLU A 37 -7.50 8.09 11.46
C GLU A 37 -7.00 6.80 10.86
N GLN A 38 -5.83 6.90 10.21
CA GLN A 38 -5.15 5.77 9.62
C GLN A 38 -4.87 4.83 10.79
N SER A 39 -5.63 3.73 10.85
CA SER A 39 -5.41 2.68 11.86
C SER A 39 -3.91 2.39 11.92
N PRO A 40 -3.26 2.41 13.10
CA PRO A 40 -1.84 2.20 13.22
C PRO A 40 -1.47 0.91 12.49
N GLN A 41 -0.60 1.00 11.48
CA GLN A 41 -0.12 -0.18 10.77
C GLN A 41 0.66 -1.05 11.76
N ASP A 42 0.42 -2.36 11.73
CA ASP A 42 1.16 -3.31 12.57
C ASP A 42 2.68 -3.13 12.33
N PRO A 43 3.49 -2.94 13.40
CA PRO A 43 4.93 -2.73 13.27
C PRO A 43 5.66 -3.84 12.51
N ASN A 44 5.17 -5.10 12.60
CA ASN A 44 5.73 -6.22 11.85
C ASN A 44 5.42 -6.10 10.37
N ALA A 45 4.20 -5.66 10.00
CA ALA A 45 3.85 -5.38 8.61
C ALA A 45 4.77 -4.29 8.03
N VAL A 46 4.94 -3.17 8.73
CA VAL A 46 5.82 -2.07 8.30
C VAL A 46 7.25 -2.57 8.08
N ARG A 47 7.77 -3.36 9.04
CA ARG A 47 9.12 -3.90 8.94
C ARG A 47 9.28 -4.84 7.74
N VAL A 48 8.34 -5.76 7.53
CA VAL A 48 8.39 -6.69 6.41
C VAL A 48 8.26 -5.98 5.07
N LEU A 49 7.38 -4.98 4.93
CA LEU A 49 7.28 -4.18 3.71
C LEU A 49 8.58 -3.41 3.38
N ALA A 50 9.32 -2.99 4.40
CA ALA A 50 10.66 -2.42 4.19
C ALA A 50 11.66 -3.48 3.68
N LEU A 51 11.57 -4.74 4.15
CA LEU A 51 12.40 -5.85 3.64
C LEU A 51 12.05 -6.22 2.19
N GLU A 52 10.77 -6.18 1.81
CA GLU A 52 10.33 -6.31 0.40
C GLU A 52 10.97 -5.25 -0.51
N THR A 53 11.05 -4.01 -0.02
CA THR A 53 11.71 -2.93 -0.77
C THR A 53 13.20 -3.18 -0.94
N LEU A 54 13.87 -3.67 0.12
CA LEU A 54 15.30 -4.06 0.06
C LEU A 54 15.51 -5.23 -0.89
N TRP A 55 14.62 -6.21 -0.91
CA TRP A 55 14.67 -7.32 -1.86
C TRP A 55 14.64 -6.82 -3.30
N ASN A 56 13.64 -6.02 -3.66
CA ASN A 56 13.51 -5.47 -5.01
C ASN A 56 14.77 -4.71 -5.43
N GLN A 57 15.35 -3.90 -4.53
CA GLN A 57 16.58 -3.17 -4.81
C GLN A 57 17.78 -4.11 -4.99
N ALA A 58 17.89 -5.14 -4.14
CA ALA A 58 18.98 -6.11 -4.21
C ALA A 58 18.94 -6.93 -5.52
N GLU A 59 17.77 -7.24 -6.05
CA GLU A 59 17.63 -7.88 -7.37
C GLU A 59 18.09 -6.97 -8.50
N VAL A 60 17.69 -5.70 -8.49
CA VAL A 60 18.11 -4.69 -9.48
C VAL A 60 19.62 -4.53 -9.45
N ASP A 61 20.23 -4.44 -8.26
CA ASP A 61 21.65 -4.26 -8.06
C ASP A 61 22.47 -5.56 -8.22
N LYS A 62 21.76 -6.72 -8.36
CA LYS A 62 22.37 -8.06 -8.34
C LYS A 62 23.17 -8.34 -7.06
N ASP A 63 22.76 -7.72 -5.96
CA ASP A 63 23.39 -7.90 -4.65
C ASP A 63 22.87 -9.18 -3.98
N THR A 64 23.50 -10.28 -4.37
CA THR A 64 23.16 -11.60 -3.81
C THR A 64 23.56 -11.74 -2.35
N SER A 65 24.45 -10.89 -1.82
CA SER A 65 24.77 -10.89 -0.39
C SER A 65 23.62 -10.33 0.43
N ALA A 66 23.04 -9.21 -0.02
CA ALA A 66 21.84 -8.65 0.60
C ALA A 66 20.67 -9.65 0.54
N LEU A 67 20.44 -10.27 -0.63
CA LEU A 67 19.39 -11.29 -0.79
C LEU A 67 19.63 -12.51 0.13
N ASP A 68 20.87 -12.97 0.27
CA ASP A 68 21.20 -14.09 1.14
C ASP A 68 20.80 -13.85 2.60
N HIS A 69 20.90 -12.60 3.09
CA HIS A 69 20.48 -12.23 4.43
C HIS A 69 18.96 -12.09 4.60
N LEU A 70 18.23 -11.89 3.51
CA LEU A 70 16.76 -11.79 3.53
C LEU A 70 16.09 -13.16 3.45
N LEU A 71 16.74 -14.14 2.84
CA LEU A 71 16.20 -15.47 2.58
C LEU A 71 16.60 -16.47 3.66
N ALA A 72 15.66 -17.30 4.09
CA ALA A 72 15.94 -18.42 4.97
C ALA A 72 16.74 -19.52 4.25
N ASP A 73 17.48 -20.36 4.98
CA ASP A 73 18.29 -21.44 4.37
C ASP A 73 17.40 -22.47 3.66
N ASP A 74 16.17 -22.65 4.15
CA ASP A 74 15.13 -23.52 3.62
C ASP A 74 14.16 -22.82 2.65
N PHE A 75 14.57 -21.66 2.10
CA PHE A 75 13.75 -20.86 1.17
C PHE A 75 13.38 -21.63 -0.09
N ILE A 76 12.14 -21.47 -0.51
CA ILE A 76 11.60 -21.98 -1.78
C ILE A 76 11.02 -20.83 -2.61
N TYR A 77 11.26 -20.87 -3.92
CA TYR A 77 10.74 -19.92 -4.88
C TYR A 77 10.04 -20.63 -6.04
N VAL A 78 8.80 -20.23 -6.31
CA VAL A 78 8.08 -20.62 -7.53
C VAL A 78 8.13 -19.46 -8.52
N ASP A 79 8.88 -19.66 -9.59
CA ASP A 79 9.09 -18.63 -10.62
C ASP A 79 7.88 -18.51 -11.56
N ILE A 80 7.86 -17.46 -12.38
CA ILE A 80 6.80 -17.13 -13.35
C ILE A 80 6.53 -18.22 -14.39
N ASP A 81 7.51 -19.10 -14.64
CA ASP A 81 7.40 -20.26 -15.54
C ASP A 81 6.95 -21.55 -14.81
N GLY A 82 6.67 -21.46 -13.50
CA GLY A 82 6.31 -22.60 -12.65
C GLY A 82 7.52 -23.41 -12.14
N SER A 83 8.74 -23.06 -12.47
CA SER A 83 9.92 -23.74 -11.95
C SER A 83 10.09 -23.50 -10.45
N LEU A 84 10.47 -24.56 -9.73
CA LEU A 84 10.77 -24.51 -8.30
C LEU A 84 12.28 -24.33 -8.11
N LYS A 85 12.66 -23.39 -7.26
CA LYS A 85 14.07 -23.08 -6.95
C LYS A 85 14.29 -23.04 -5.46
N ASN A 86 15.41 -23.54 -5.00
CA ASN A 86 15.92 -23.32 -3.66
C ASN A 86 16.72 -22.00 -3.58
N LYS A 87 17.16 -21.61 -2.39
CA LYS A 87 17.94 -20.39 -2.16
C LYS A 87 19.21 -20.29 -3.04
N PRO A 88 20.12 -21.32 -3.10
CA PRO A 88 21.28 -21.27 -3.98
C PRO A 88 20.95 -21.09 -5.47
N GLU A 89 19.90 -21.75 -5.95
CA GLU A 89 19.45 -21.64 -7.35
C GLU A 89 18.88 -20.27 -7.65
N PHE A 90 18.07 -19.71 -6.74
CA PHE A 90 17.55 -18.35 -6.86
C PHE A 90 18.68 -17.33 -6.90
N LEU A 91 19.59 -17.33 -5.93
CA LEU A 91 20.76 -16.43 -5.90
C LEU A 91 21.65 -16.58 -7.13
N GLY A 92 21.82 -17.82 -7.60
CA GLY A 92 22.55 -18.11 -8.82
C GLY A 92 21.93 -17.48 -10.06
N ASN A 93 20.60 -17.43 -10.13
CA ASN A 93 19.86 -16.84 -11.26
C ASN A 93 19.96 -15.32 -11.28
N VAL A 94 19.92 -14.66 -10.11
CA VAL A 94 20.08 -13.20 -10.02
C VAL A 94 21.41 -12.72 -10.63
N LYS A 95 22.46 -13.51 -10.52
CA LYS A 95 23.79 -13.18 -11.11
C LYS A 95 23.89 -13.42 -12.60
N LYS A 96 23.03 -14.28 -13.18
CA LYS A 96 23.22 -14.75 -14.56
C LYS A 96 22.82 -13.71 -15.60
N PRO A 97 23.65 -13.52 -16.66
CA PRO A 97 23.14 -13.02 -17.92
C PRO A 97 22.18 -14.08 -18.54
N PRO A 98 21.31 -13.78 -19.47
CA PRO A 98 21.26 -12.53 -20.24
C PRO A 98 20.25 -11.50 -19.70
N GLU A 99 19.63 -11.73 -18.55
CA GLU A 99 18.64 -10.82 -18.00
C GLU A 99 19.30 -9.72 -17.17
N HIS A 100 18.86 -8.49 -17.40
CA HIS A 100 19.19 -7.34 -16.58
C HIS A 100 17.90 -6.66 -16.17
N ILE A 101 17.61 -6.68 -14.88
CA ILE A 101 16.47 -5.98 -14.30
C ILE A 101 16.89 -4.53 -14.07
N GLY A 102 16.23 -3.58 -14.72
CA GLY A 102 16.51 -2.16 -14.57
C GLY A 102 15.68 -1.50 -13.46
N SER A 103 14.49 -2.03 -13.19
CA SER A 103 13.66 -1.61 -12.07
C SER A 103 12.59 -2.63 -11.72
N ILE A 104 12.31 -2.77 -10.42
CA ILE A 104 11.16 -3.49 -9.87
C ILE A 104 10.40 -2.53 -8.96
N GLY A 105 9.08 -2.52 -9.06
CA GLY A 105 8.23 -1.71 -8.19
C GLY A 105 6.97 -2.47 -7.78
N THR A 106 6.62 -2.38 -6.50
CA THR A 106 5.35 -2.87 -5.97
C THR A 106 4.27 -1.83 -6.21
N GLU A 107 3.20 -2.18 -6.95
CA GLU A 107 2.08 -1.28 -7.24
C GLU A 107 1.06 -1.28 -6.10
N SER A 108 0.81 -2.43 -5.52
CA SER A 108 -0.12 -2.62 -4.41
C SER A 108 0.24 -3.88 -3.64
N SER A 109 -0.01 -3.88 -2.35
CA SER A 109 0.16 -5.06 -1.52
C SER A 109 -0.90 -5.15 -0.43
N ILE A 110 -1.18 -6.38 0.00
CA ILE A 110 -2.00 -6.72 1.15
C ILE A 110 -1.13 -7.55 2.09
N THR A 111 -1.12 -7.20 3.37
CA THR A 111 -0.41 -7.94 4.40
C THR A 111 -1.38 -8.71 5.30
N ARG A 112 -0.95 -9.87 5.77
CA ARG A 112 -1.61 -10.61 6.86
C ARG A 112 -0.56 -10.91 7.92
N VAL A 113 -0.81 -10.41 9.11
CA VAL A 113 0.14 -10.52 10.25
C VAL A 113 -0.36 -11.54 11.24
N TYR A 114 0.53 -12.45 11.58
CA TYR A 114 0.38 -13.47 12.62
C TYR A 114 1.54 -13.32 13.62
N PRO A 115 1.53 -13.96 14.79
CA PRO A 115 2.56 -13.74 15.81
C PRO A 115 4.01 -13.86 15.31
N GLU A 116 4.31 -14.87 14.50
CA GLU A 116 5.66 -15.16 13.99
C GLU A 116 5.70 -15.24 12.45
N THR A 117 4.63 -14.77 11.76
CA THR A 117 4.53 -14.86 10.30
C THR A 117 3.85 -13.64 9.73
N VAL A 118 4.40 -13.11 8.64
CA VAL A 118 3.75 -12.11 7.81
C VAL A 118 3.66 -12.63 6.39
N ILE A 119 2.45 -12.61 5.82
CA ILE A 119 2.23 -12.92 4.41
C ILE A 119 2.01 -11.59 3.68
N VAL A 120 2.77 -11.38 2.62
CA VAL A 120 2.61 -10.24 1.70
C VAL A 120 2.17 -10.77 0.35
N SER A 121 1.05 -10.27 -0.16
CA SER A 121 0.63 -10.56 -1.53
C SER A 121 0.36 -9.27 -2.25
N GLY A 122 0.86 -9.13 -3.47
CA GLY A 122 0.79 -7.87 -4.18
C GLY A 122 0.86 -7.99 -5.69
N THR A 123 0.85 -6.83 -6.32
CA THR A 123 1.11 -6.66 -7.75
C THR A 123 2.42 -5.92 -7.91
N TYR A 124 3.26 -6.40 -8.80
CA TYR A 124 4.52 -5.76 -9.15
C TYR A 124 4.59 -5.44 -10.63
N HIS A 125 5.45 -4.51 -10.96
CA HIS A 125 5.92 -4.29 -12.33
C HIS A 125 7.44 -4.36 -12.36
N GLU A 126 7.95 -4.83 -13.49
CA GLU A 126 9.38 -5.00 -13.73
C GLU A 126 9.72 -4.51 -15.14
N LYS A 127 10.82 -3.80 -15.26
CA LYS A 127 11.40 -3.35 -16.53
C LYS A 127 12.87 -3.79 -16.60
N GLY A 128 13.28 -4.24 -17.77
CA GLY A 128 14.65 -4.67 -17.95
C GLY A 128 14.99 -4.98 -19.39
N THR A 129 16.06 -5.73 -19.58
CA THR A 129 16.48 -6.27 -20.88
C THR A 129 16.72 -7.77 -20.77
N LEU A 130 16.26 -8.52 -21.77
CA LEU A 130 16.50 -9.93 -21.92
C LEU A 130 17.09 -10.17 -23.32
N ASN A 131 18.30 -10.74 -23.40
CA ASN A 131 19.03 -10.90 -24.68
C ASN A 131 19.16 -9.56 -25.45
N GLY A 132 19.39 -8.45 -24.75
CA GLY A 132 19.52 -7.12 -25.33
C GLY A 132 18.20 -6.46 -25.78
N LYS A 133 17.04 -7.14 -25.62
CA LYS A 133 15.72 -6.59 -25.92
C LYS A 133 15.02 -6.11 -24.66
N GLY A 134 14.52 -4.88 -24.66
CA GLY A 134 13.74 -4.35 -23.55
C GLY A 134 12.44 -5.13 -23.33
N TYR A 135 12.06 -5.30 -22.07
CA TYR A 135 10.78 -5.88 -21.66
C TYR A 135 10.13 -5.04 -20.56
N TYR A 136 8.82 -5.23 -20.44
CA TYR A 136 8.01 -4.81 -19.32
C TYR A 136 7.12 -6.00 -18.91
N ARG A 137 7.14 -6.33 -17.63
CA ARG A 137 6.29 -7.36 -17.03
C ARG A 137 5.44 -6.76 -15.93
N ARG A 138 4.27 -7.32 -15.75
CA ARG A 138 3.40 -7.08 -14.62
C ARG A 138 2.96 -8.42 -14.07
N GLY A 139 3.06 -8.58 -12.77
CA GLY A 139 2.75 -9.86 -12.14
C GLY A 139 2.15 -9.71 -10.76
N ARG A 140 1.79 -10.85 -10.19
CA ARG A 140 1.43 -10.98 -8.77
C ARG A 140 2.50 -11.77 -8.06
N PHE A 141 2.67 -11.46 -6.78
CA PHE A 141 3.55 -12.22 -5.90
C PHE A 141 2.84 -12.56 -4.60
N THR A 142 3.35 -13.57 -3.91
CA THR A 142 2.98 -13.89 -2.53
C THR A 142 4.23 -14.39 -1.81
N ASP A 143 4.62 -13.65 -0.78
CA ASP A 143 5.80 -13.90 0.02
C ASP A 143 5.40 -14.21 1.45
N THR A 144 6.06 -15.21 2.03
CA THR A 144 5.86 -15.64 3.40
C THR A 144 7.12 -15.36 4.20
N TRP A 145 7.02 -14.45 5.13
CA TRP A 145 8.07 -14.06 6.06
C TRP A 145 7.83 -14.67 7.42
N VAL A 146 8.86 -15.25 8.02
CA VAL A 146 8.80 -15.79 9.38
C VAL A 146 9.85 -15.13 10.25
N ARG A 147 9.54 -15.01 11.54
CA ARG A 147 10.49 -14.51 12.51
C ARG A 147 11.43 -15.64 12.92
N LYS A 148 12.73 -15.48 12.66
CA LYS A 148 13.80 -16.36 13.13
C LYS A 148 14.68 -15.58 14.11
N GLY A 149 14.44 -15.77 15.42
CA GLY A 149 15.09 -14.96 16.48
C GLY A 149 14.64 -13.50 16.46
N THR A 150 15.58 -12.58 16.21
CA THR A 150 15.30 -11.13 16.13
C THR A 150 15.06 -10.66 14.69
N SER A 151 15.22 -11.52 13.68
CA SER A 151 15.15 -11.17 12.26
C SER A 151 13.91 -11.77 11.59
N TRP A 152 13.40 -11.07 10.58
CA TRP A 152 12.43 -11.61 9.63
C TRP A 152 13.18 -12.16 8.42
N MET A 153 12.82 -13.37 7.99
CA MET A 153 13.40 -14.03 6.81
C MET A 153 12.28 -14.57 5.94
N CYS A 154 12.41 -14.40 4.64
CA CYS A 154 11.47 -15.00 3.70
C CYS A 154 11.75 -16.50 3.57
N VAL A 155 10.72 -17.33 3.73
CA VAL A 155 10.80 -18.79 3.62
C VAL A 155 10.17 -19.30 2.33
N ALA A 156 9.24 -18.55 1.75
CA ALA A 156 8.59 -18.92 0.49
C ALA A 156 8.21 -17.68 -0.30
N SER A 157 8.42 -17.72 -1.59
CA SER A 157 7.98 -16.71 -2.54
C SER A 157 7.42 -17.36 -3.79
N GLN A 158 6.38 -16.76 -4.35
CA GLN A 158 5.81 -17.17 -5.62
C GLN A 158 5.49 -15.94 -6.45
N SER A 159 5.84 -16.00 -7.75
CA SER A 159 5.46 -15.00 -8.73
C SER A 159 4.65 -15.62 -9.88
N THR A 160 3.75 -14.83 -10.47
CA THR A 160 3.00 -15.21 -11.67
C THR A 160 2.74 -13.97 -12.52
N LEU A 161 2.77 -14.12 -13.84
CA LEU A 161 2.47 -13.01 -14.76
C LEU A 161 0.96 -12.75 -14.83
N ILE A 162 0.59 -11.48 -14.88
CA ILE A 162 -0.77 -11.04 -15.23
C ILE A 162 -0.83 -11.00 -16.76
N GLN A 163 -1.65 -11.89 -17.32
CA GLN A 163 -1.95 -11.87 -18.76
C GLN A 163 -3.03 -10.81 -19.03
N HIS A 164 -2.85 -10.03 -20.08
CA HIS A 164 -3.82 -9.04 -20.56
C HIS A 164 -4.59 -9.60 -21.74
#